data_24704e6eb3521d0305fee9570bb8a780
#
_entry.id   24704e6eb3521d0305fee9570bb8a780
#
_cell.length_a   1.000
_cell.length_b   1.000
_cell.length_c   1.000
_cell.angle_alpha   90.00
_cell.angle_beta   90.00
_cell.angle_gamma   90.00
#
_symmetry.space_group_name_H-M   'P 1'
#
loop_
_entity.id
_entity.type
_entity.pdbx_description
1 polymer ?
#
loop_
_entity_poly.entity_id
_entity_poly.type
_entity_poly.pdbx_seq_one_letter_code
_entity_poly.pdbx_strand_id
1 'polypeptide(L)'
;MSDTTPRFALPFILPGQAQKEAFHNEALALVDAALHVCVAGDPSDAIPPDPTPGESWIVGADPAGDWAGKAHQLATWSDGGWRFIPPVPGMTAWNVDAGYWLHGTGAAWSDGNWPVAALTIGGQQIVGPRLEGVPSPSGGTTIDAEARAAVDAIIVALRTHGLTE
;
A
#
# COMPACT_ATOMS: atom_id res chain seq x y z
N MET A 1 -4.55 17.00 26.52
CA MET A 1 -4.89 15.65 26.06
C MET A 1 -6.24 15.78 25.36
N SER A 2 -6.37 15.32 24.13
CA SER A 2 -7.64 15.37 23.41
C SER A 2 -8.63 14.37 24.02
N ASP A 3 -9.93 14.70 23.95
CA ASP A 3 -11.01 13.77 24.37
C ASP A 3 -11.46 12.84 23.24
N THR A 4 -10.78 12.91 22.07
CA THR A 4 -11.08 12.11 20.89
C THR A 4 -9.80 11.66 20.18
N THR A 5 -9.91 10.64 19.32
CA THR A 5 -8.83 10.22 18.42
C THR A 5 -8.57 11.26 17.33
N PRO A 6 -7.32 11.38 16.81
CA PRO A 6 -6.93 12.48 15.94
C PRO A 6 -7.51 12.42 14.51
N ARG A 7 -7.77 11.22 13.96
CA ARG A 7 -8.23 11.08 12.57
C ARG A 7 -9.76 11.07 12.43
N PHE A 8 -10.41 10.20 13.16
CA PHE A 8 -11.87 10.01 13.06
C PHE A 8 -12.65 10.58 14.23
N ALA A 9 -12.01 11.33 15.13
CA ALA A 9 -12.64 11.94 16.30
C ALA A 9 -13.48 10.95 17.12
N LEU A 10 -13.03 9.68 17.24
CA LEU A 10 -13.69 8.68 18.06
C LEU A 10 -13.59 9.10 19.54
N PRO A 11 -14.72 9.18 20.28
CA PRO A 11 -14.72 9.70 21.63
C PRO A 11 -14.00 8.76 22.59
N PHE A 12 -13.08 9.30 23.40
CA PHE A 12 -12.45 8.57 24.49
C PHE A 12 -13.36 8.48 25.70
N ILE A 13 -13.23 7.42 26.46
CA ILE A 13 -13.87 7.30 27.76
C ILE A 13 -13.13 8.19 28.74
N LEU A 14 -13.84 9.11 29.39
CA LEU A 14 -13.27 10.01 30.38
C LEU A 14 -13.06 9.30 31.74
N PRO A 15 -12.08 9.75 32.57
CA PRO A 15 -11.78 9.14 33.85
C PRO A 15 -12.99 9.10 34.78
N GLY A 16 -13.16 7.97 35.48
CA GLY A 16 -14.25 7.75 36.45
C GLY A 16 -14.81 6.33 36.47
N GLN A 17 -14.39 5.46 35.57
CA GLN A 17 -14.83 4.07 35.48
C GLN A 17 -13.69 3.07 35.65
N ALA A 18 -13.12 2.96 36.84
CA ALA A 18 -12.25 1.86 37.26
C ALA A 18 -11.25 1.33 36.21
N GLN A 19 -10.34 2.18 35.72
CA GLN A 19 -9.21 1.86 34.78
C GLN A 19 -9.60 1.23 33.45
N LYS A 20 -10.86 1.14 33.10
CA LYS A 20 -11.31 0.63 31.78
C LYS A 20 -10.97 1.60 30.65
N GLU A 21 -10.86 2.88 30.97
CA GLU A 21 -10.55 3.95 30.05
C GLU A 21 -9.21 3.76 29.33
N ALA A 22 -8.17 3.30 30.02
CA ALA A 22 -6.85 3.14 29.42
C ALA A 22 -6.83 2.11 28.28
N PHE A 23 -7.40 0.91 28.53
CA PHE A 23 -7.45 -0.16 27.52
C PHE A 23 -8.42 0.18 26.37
N HIS A 24 -9.55 0.81 26.68
CA HIS A 24 -10.53 1.21 25.68
C HIS A 24 -9.99 2.31 24.77
N ASN A 25 -9.37 3.31 25.35
CA ASN A 25 -8.83 4.44 24.59
C ASN A 25 -7.62 4.01 23.75
N GLU A 26 -6.80 3.07 24.24
CA GLU A 26 -5.75 2.46 23.43
C GLU A 26 -6.32 1.67 22.25
N ALA A 27 -7.37 0.87 22.47
CA ALA A 27 -8.04 0.16 21.38
C ALA A 27 -8.64 1.12 20.35
N LEU A 28 -9.27 2.22 20.77
CA LEU A 28 -9.79 3.25 19.87
C LEU A 28 -8.68 3.95 19.08
N ALA A 29 -7.53 4.23 19.70
CA ALA A 29 -6.39 4.81 19.01
C ALA A 29 -5.83 3.86 17.94
N LEU A 30 -5.77 2.55 18.21
CA LEU A 30 -5.36 1.56 17.23
C LEU A 30 -6.40 1.40 16.10
N VAL A 31 -7.68 1.45 16.41
CA VAL A 31 -8.76 1.43 15.40
C VAL A 31 -8.67 2.66 14.51
N ASP A 32 -8.50 3.85 15.09
CA ASP A 32 -8.32 5.10 14.34
C ASP A 32 -7.12 5.04 13.38
N ALA A 33 -6.01 4.49 13.83
CA ALA A 33 -4.82 4.30 13.02
C ALA A 33 -5.01 3.30 11.88
N ALA A 34 -5.77 2.22 12.12
CA ALA A 34 -5.97 1.13 11.17
C ALA A 34 -7.10 1.37 10.15
N LEU A 35 -8.02 2.30 10.42
CA LEU A 35 -9.09 2.65 9.50
C LEU A 35 -8.58 3.55 8.37
N HIS A 36 -8.80 3.13 7.12
CA HIS A 36 -8.43 3.92 5.94
C HIS A 36 -7.02 4.50 6.03
N VAL A 37 -6.05 3.63 6.21
CA VAL A 37 -4.65 4.02 6.43
C VAL A 37 -4.14 4.90 5.31
N CYS A 38 -3.57 6.05 5.69
CA CYS A 38 -2.78 6.91 4.81
C CYS A 38 -1.38 7.02 5.41
N VAL A 39 -0.35 6.82 4.59
CA VAL A 39 1.04 6.96 5.01
C VAL A 39 1.71 8.10 4.24
N ALA A 40 2.63 8.80 4.89
CA ALA A 40 3.24 10.00 4.35
C ALA A 40 4.05 9.73 3.06
N GLY A 41 4.67 8.56 2.95
CA GLY A 41 5.52 8.20 1.82
C GLY A 41 5.91 6.72 1.84
N ASP A 42 6.95 6.39 1.11
CA ASP A 42 7.51 5.05 1.05
C ASP A 42 8.07 4.58 2.41
N PRO A 43 8.19 3.24 2.63
CA PRO A 43 8.78 2.70 3.85
C PRO A 43 10.14 3.32 4.15
N SER A 44 10.35 3.78 5.38
CA SER A 44 11.57 4.48 5.79
C SER A 44 12.08 4.01 7.14
N ASP A 45 13.41 3.94 7.31
CA ASP A 45 14.04 3.70 8.60
C ASP A 45 14.21 5.00 9.42
N ALA A 46 13.98 6.15 8.78
CA ALA A 46 14.13 7.47 9.40
C ALA A 46 12.83 7.86 10.14
N ILE A 47 12.96 8.13 11.42
CA ILE A 47 11.89 8.65 12.25
C ILE A 47 11.65 10.13 11.88
N PRO A 48 10.40 10.55 11.58
CA PRO A 48 10.10 11.95 11.30
C PRO A 48 10.40 12.82 12.52
N PRO A 49 11.01 14.01 12.36
CA PRO A 49 11.46 14.84 13.47
C PRO A 49 10.33 15.46 14.28
N ASP A 50 9.23 15.85 13.63
CA ASP A 50 8.11 16.57 14.25
C ASP A 50 6.76 15.98 13.79
N PRO A 51 6.42 14.74 14.19
CA PRO A 51 5.18 14.11 13.78
C PRO A 51 3.97 14.78 14.45
N THR A 52 2.88 14.94 13.71
CA THR A 52 1.60 15.41 14.26
C THR A 52 0.66 14.24 14.56
N PRO A 53 -0.20 14.36 15.60
CA PRO A 53 -1.14 13.29 15.94
C PRO A 53 -2.04 12.90 14.76
N GLY A 54 -2.07 11.58 14.45
CA GLY A 54 -2.79 11.00 13.32
C GLY A 54 -1.95 10.75 12.09
N GLU A 55 -0.77 11.33 11.98
CA GLU A 55 0.16 10.99 10.90
C GLU A 55 0.70 9.56 11.04
N SER A 56 0.91 8.92 9.91
CA SER A 56 1.37 7.52 9.87
C SER A 56 2.44 7.31 8.82
N TRP A 57 3.30 6.33 9.09
CA TRP A 57 4.41 5.88 8.23
C TRP A 57 4.50 4.36 8.23
N ILE A 58 5.11 3.80 7.21
CA ILE A 58 5.55 2.41 7.23
C ILE A 58 7.02 2.41 7.62
N VAL A 59 7.33 1.66 8.67
CA VAL A 59 8.69 1.46 9.13
C VAL A 59 9.46 0.62 8.10
N GLY A 60 10.66 1.04 7.76
CA GLY A 60 11.53 0.33 6.84
C GLY A 60 12.04 -1.01 7.37
N ALA A 61 13.07 -1.54 6.73
CA ALA A 61 13.59 -2.87 7.04
C ALA A 61 14.61 -2.88 8.20
N ASP A 62 15.31 -1.76 8.42
CA ASP A 62 16.42 -1.68 9.41
C ASP A 62 16.27 -0.45 10.33
N PRO A 63 15.16 -0.33 11.06
CA PRO A 63 14.86 0.83 11.87
C PRO A 63 15.69 0.90 13.14
N ALA A 64 15.97 2.13 13.59
CA ALA A 64 16.69 2.43 14.83
C ALA A 64 15.85 3.32 15.78
N GLY A 65 16.41 3.68 16.94
CA GLY A 65 15.77 4.57 17.91
C GLY A 65 14.42 4.03 18.39
N ASP A 66 13.40 4.89 18.46
CA ASP A 66 12.06 4.54 18.91
C ASP A 66 11.36 3.50 18.01
N TRP A 67 11.87 3.29 16.80
CA TRP A 67 11.34 2.31 15.86
C TRP A 67 12.10 0.98 15.87
N ALA A 68 13.13 0.83 16.70
CA ALA A 68 13.92 -0.40 16.78
C ALA A 68 13.04 -1.64 17.04
N GLY A 69 13.20 -2.69 16.23
CA GLY A 69 12.42 -3.91 16.30
C GLY A 69 10.99 -3.80 15.76
N LYS A 70 10.65 -2.72 15.06
CA LYS A 70 9.33 -2.47 14.46
C LYS A 70 9.33 -2.54 12.93
N ALA A 71 10.32 -3.21 12.34
CA ALA A 71 10.43 -3.35 10.90
C ALA A 71 9.10 -3.72 10.24
N HIS A 72 8.76 -3.05 9.15
CA HIS A 72 7.56 -3.23 8.35
C HIS A 72 6.23 -2.93 9.04
N GLN A 73 6.22 -2.44 10.28
CA GLN A 73 4.98 -2.06 10.96
C GLN A 73 4.48 -0.70 10.49
N LEU A 74 3.17 -0.51 10.56
CA LEU A 74 2.58 0.83 10.49
C LEU A 74 2.89 1.54 11.81
N ALA A 75 3.57 2.68 11.74
CA ALA A 75 3.86 3.56 12.85
C ALA A 75 2.92 4.76 12.77
N THR A 76 2.09 4.98 13.78
CA THR A 76 1.20 6.13 13.89
C THR A 76 1.55 6.96 15.11
N TRP A 77 1.67 8.27 14.91
CA TRP A 77 1.92 9.19 16.02
C TRP A 77 0.61 9.60 16.70
N SER A 78 0.63 9.71 18.00
CA SER A 78 -0.47 10.19 18.84
C SER A 78 0.07 11.04 19.98
N ASP A 79 -0.81 11.73 20.71
CA ASP A 79 -0.44 12.49 21.91
C ASP A 79 0.28 11.64 22.98
N GLY A 80 0.08 10.33 22.96
CA GLY A 80 0.74 9.36 23.84
C GLY A 80 2.01 8.72 23.25
N GLY A 81 2.52 9.20 22.13
CA GLY A 81 3.69 8.67 21.42
C GLY A 81 3.34 7.71 20.29
N TRP A 82 4.33 6.95 19.84
CA TRP A 82 4.23 6.01 18.74
C TRP A 82 3.33 4.81 19.07
N ARG A 83 2.50 4.43 18.11
CA ARG A 83 1.76 3.16 18.09
C ARG A 83 2.15 2.39 16.86
N PHE A 84 2.31 1.08 17.02
CA PHE A 84 2.78 0.20 15.97
C PHE A 84 1.77 -0.91 15.72
N ILE A 85 1.42 -1.09 14.44
CA ILE A 85 0.49 -2.12 13.99
C ILE A 85 1.22 -3.00 12.98
N PRO A 86 1.40 -4.30 13.26
CA PRO A 86 1.99 -5.22 12.29
C PRO A 86 1.15 -5.28 11.00
N PRO A 87 1.77 -5.40 9.82
CA PRO A 87 1.02 -5.61 8.60
C PRO A 87 0.31 -6.97 8.66
N VAL A 88 -0.98 -6.98 8.35
CA VAL A 88 -1.74 -8.22 8.20
C VAL A 88 -2.12 -8.43 6.73
N PRO A 89 -2.27 -9.69 6.25
CA PRO A 89 -2.68 -9.95 4.89
C PRO A 89 -4.00 -9.24 4.55
N GLY A 90 -4.02 -8.50 3.45
CA GLY A 90 -5.19 -7.73 3.00
C GLY A 90 -5.35 -6.34 3.62
N MET A 91 -4.52 -5.96 4.58
CA MET A 91 -4.46 -4.56 5.04
C MET A 91 -4.02 -3.65 3.90
N THR A 92 -4.63 -2.47 3.77
CA THR A 92 -4.32 -1.52 2.70
C THR A 92 -3.92 -0.18 3.28
N ALA A 93 -2.99 0.50 2.61
CA ALA A 93 -2.57 1.85 2.96
C ALA A 93 -2.42 2.70 1.68
N TRP A 94 -2.90 3.93 1.72
CA TRP A 94 -2.67 4.90 0.67
C TRP A 94 -1.33 5.60 0.91
N ASN A 95 -0.40 5.50 -0.03
CA ASN A 95 0.82 6.28 -0.03
C ASN A 95 0.53 7.65 -0.62
N VAL A 96 0.56 8.68 0.22
CA VAL A 96 0.17 10.06 -0.16
C VAL A 96 1.16 10.66 -1.14
N ASP A 97 2.46 10.45 -0.91
CA ASP A 97 3.52 11.02 -1.74
C ASP A 97 3.59 10.35 -3.11
N ALA A 98 3.54 9.02 -3.15
CA ALA A 98 3.64 8.26 -4.39
C ALA A 98 2.32 8.14 -5.17
N GLY A 99 1.16 8.35 -4.54
CA GLY A 99 -0.15 8.34 -5.19
C GLY A 99 -0.65 6.95 -5.57
N TYR A 100 -0.29 5.89 -4.82
CA TYR A 100 -0.78 4.53 -5.06
C TYR A 100 -1.08 3.77 -3.76
N TRP A 101 -1.78 2.65 -3.92
CA TRP A 101 -2.11 1.76 -2.81
C TRP A 101 -0.99 0.77 -2.52
N LEU A 102 -0.69 0.62 -1.23
CA LEU A 102 0.12 -0.47 -0.69
C LEU A 102 -0.81 -1.52 -0.07
N HIS A 103 -0.43 -2.80 -0.13
CA HIS A 103 -1.13 -3.85 0.60
C HIS A 103 -0.18 -4.64 1.50
N GLY A 104 -0.67 -5.01 2.67
CA GLY A 104 0.05 -5.83 3.62
C GLY A 104 0.08 -7.29 3.18
N THR A 105 1.27 -7.88 3.19
CA THR A 105 1.49 -9.30 2.85
C THR A 105 1.45 -10.21 4.10
N GLY A 106 1.43 -9.62 5.29
CA GLY A 106 1.59 -10.28 6.58
C GLY A 106 3.00 -10.19 7.14
N ALA A 107 4.01 -9.99 6.29
CA ALA A 107 5.40 -9.81 6.71
C ALA A 107 5.93 -8.41 6.34
N ALA A 108 5.44 -7.84 5.26
CA ALA A 108 5.86 -6.55 4.72
C ALA A 108 4.71 -5.87 3.96
N TRP A 109 4.99 -4.81 3.25
CA TRP A 109 4.07 -4.10 2.37
C TRP A 109 4.53 -4.25 0.92
N SER A 110 3.57 -4.21 -0.02
CA SER A 110 3.87 -4.13 -1.45
C SER A 110 4.47 -2.77 -1.80
N ASP A 111 5.07 -2.71 -2.97
CA ASP A 111 5.65 -1.51 -3.58
C ASP A 111 4.74 -0.89 -4.66
N GLY A 112 3.43 -0.90 -4.44
CA GLY A 112 2.43 -0.42 -5.39
C GLY A 112 1.90 -1.49 -6.35
N ASN A 113 2.48 -2.69 -6.36
CA ASN A 113 1.93 -3.82 -7.11
C ASN A 113 0.67 -4.34 -6.43
N TRP A 114 -0.45 -4.39 -7.17
CA TRP A 114 -1.73 -4.86 -6.67
C TRP A 114 -2.06 -6.24 -7.24
N PRO A 115 -2.01 -7.32 -6.43
CA PRO A 115 -2.28 -8.66 -6.92
C PRO A 115 -3.78 -8.83 -7.20
N VAL A 116 -4.11 -9.07 -8.46
CA VAL A 116 -5.46 -9.37 -8.91
C VAL A 116 -5.47 -10.60 -9.81
N ALA A 117 -6.52 -11.40 -9.75
CA ALA A 117 -6.67 -12.56 -10.63
C ALA A 117 -7.06 -12.13 -12.06
N ALA A 118 -7.83 -11.07 -12.19
CA ALA A 118 -8.27 -10.50 -13.45
C ALA A 118 -8.78 -9.06 -13.23
N LEU A 119 -8.74 -8.24 -14.28
CA LEU A 119 -9.42 -6.95 -14.28
C LEU A 119 -10.74 -7.09 -15.02
N THR A 120 -11.83 -6.77 -14.34
CA THR A 120 -13.20 -6.85 -14.86
C THR A 120 -13.84 -5.47 -14.90
N ILE A 121 -14.41 -5.09 -16.04
CA ILE A 121 -15.13 -3.84 -16.23
C ILE A 121 -16.51 -4.16 -16.78
N GLY A 122 -17.58 -3.65 -16.15
CA GLY A 122 -18.96 -3.91 -16.54
C GLY A 122 -19.33 -5.39 -16.57
N GLY A 123 -18.74 -6.20 -15.69
CA GLY A 123 -18.96 -7.65 -15.63
C GLY A 123 -18.16 -8.47 -16.68
N GLN A 124 -17.39 -7.81 -17.54
CA GLN A 124 -16.57 -8.48 -18.55
C GLN A 124 -15.09 -8.43 -18.16
N GLN A 125 -14.38 -9.55 -18.29
CA GLN A 125 -12.94 -9.59 -18.09
C GLN A 125 -12.23 -8.87 -19.22
N ILE A 126 -11.44 -7.86 -18.89
CA ILE A 126 -10.66 -7.05 -19.83
C ILE A 126 -9.19 -7.47 -19.84
N VAL A 127 -8.62 -7.77 -18.68
CA VAL A 127 -7.26 -8.29 -18.54
C VAL A 127 -7.31 -9.58 -17.72
N GLY A 128 -6.72 -10.63 -18.24
CA GLY A 128 -6.60 -11.93 -17.58
C GLY A 128 -5.15 -12.35 -17.41
N PRO A 129 -4.88 -13.66 -17.28
CA PRO A 129 -3.54 -14.18 -17.23
C PRO A 129 -2.69 -13.73 -18.41
N ARG A 130 -1.42 -13.50 -18.20
CA ARG A 130 -0.45 -13.17 -19.23
C ARG A 130 -0.42 -14.29 -20.28
N LEU A 131 -0.47 -13.91 -21.56
CA LEU A 131 -0.40 -14.84 -22.69
C LEU A 131 1.04 -15.10 -23.12
N GLU A 132 1.25 -16.21 -23.85
CA GLU A 132 2.53 -16.50 -24.49
C GLU A 132 2.94 -15.42 -25.49
N GLY A 133 4.24 -15.33 -25.76
CA GLY A 133 4.79 -14.34 -26.68
C GLY A 133 4.29 -14.51 -28.12
N VAL A 134 3.90 -13.41 -28.73
CA VAL A 134 3.57 -13.37 -30.14
C VAL A 134 4.88 -13.28 -30.95
N PRO A 135 5.16 -14.21 -31.91
CA PRO A 135 6.35 -14.13 -32.72
C PRO A 135 6.26 -13.00 -33.77
N SER A 136 7.41 -12.42 -34.07
CA SER A 136 7.52 -11.46 -35.17
C SER A 136 7.15 -12.10 -36.52
N PRO A 137 6.52 -11.32 -37.44
CA PRO A 137 6.17 -11.84 -38.73
C PRO A 137 7.41 -12.25 -39.57
N SER A 138 7.39 -13.44 -40.11
CA SER A 138 8.51 -13.99 -40.92
C SER A 138 8.02 -14.74 -42.14
N GLY A 139 8.87 -14.85 -43.19
CA GLY A 139 8.55 -15.54 -44.44
C GLY A 139 7.60 -14.74 -45.36
N GLY A 140 7.00 -15.42 -46.37
CA GLY A 140 6.12 -14.83 -47.38
C GLY A 140 6.84 -14.41 -48.67
N THR A 141 6.11 -14.42 -49.79
CA THR A 141 6.63 -14.08 -51.10
C THR A 141 6.56 -12.59 -51.42
N THR A 142 5.62 -11.88 -50.78
CA THR A 142 5.51 -10.41 -50.83
C THR A 142 5.76 -9.88 -49.44
N ILE A 143 6.79 -9.04 -49.30
CA ILE A 143 7.20 -8.46 -48.01
C ILE A 143 6.77 -7.00 -48.00
N ASP A 144 5.85 -6.67 -47.11
CA ASP A 144 5.52 -5.29 -46.74
C ASP A 144 6.32 -4.93 -45.49
N ALA A 145 7.39 -4.17 -45.68
CA ALA A 145 8.31 -3.81 -44.61
C ALA A 145 7.65 -2.87 -43.57
N GLU A 146 6.81 -1.96 -44.04
CA GLU A 146 6.10 -0.99 -43.21
C GLU A 146 5.06 -1.68 -42.34
N ALA A 147 4.28 -2.62 -42.89
CA ALA A 147 3.33 -3.40 -42.13
C ALA A 147 4.02 -4.28 -41.07
N ARG A 148 5.15 -4.92 -41.43
CA ARG A 148 5.94 -5.71 -40.47
C ARG A 148 6.49 -4.86 -39.31
N ALA A 149 7.02 -3.68 -39.62
CA ALA A 149 7.51 -2.76 -38.60
C ALA A 149 6.39 -2.31 -37.67
N ALA A 150 5.19 -2.05 -38.20
CA ALA A 150 4.03 -1.72 -37.36
C ALA A 150 3.60 -2.88 -36.44
N VAL A 151 3.58 -4.12 -36.96
CA VAL A 151 3.26 -5.32 -36.17
C VAL A 151 4.33 -5.55 -35.09
N ASP A 152 5.61 -5.42 -35.39
CA ASP A 152 6.68 -5.55 -34.41
C ASP A 152 6.57 -4.48 -33.32
N ALA A 153 6.22 -3.24 -33.66
CA ALA A 153 5.98 -2.18 -32.68
C ALA A 153 4.80 -2.51 -31.73
N ILE A 154 3.71 -3.09 -32.26
CA ILE A 154 2.58 -3.56 -31.46
C ILE A 154 3.02 -4.69 -30.51
N ILE A 155 3.77 -5.67 -31.00
CA ILE A 155 4.29 -6.78 -30.18
C ILE A 155 5.16 -6.24 -29.04
N VAL A 156 6.07 -5.30 -29.33
CA VAL A 156 6.91 -4.65 -28.33
C VAL A 156 6.05 -3.91 -27.28
N ALA A 157 5.02 -3.20 -27.70
CA ALA A 157 4.11 -2.51 -26.78
C ALA A 157 3.39 -3.50 -25.85
N LEU A 158 2.84 -4.60 -26.40
CA LEU A 158 2.16 -5.63 -25.58
C LEU A 158 3.12 -6.27 -24.56
N ARG A 159 4.35 -6.56 -24.96
CA ARG A 159 5.39 -7.08 -24.06
C ARG A 159 5.79 -6.07 -22.97
N THR A 160 5.96 -4.81 -23.35
CA THR A 160 6.31 -3.73 -22.41
C THR A 160 5.24 -3.57 -21.33
N HIS A 161 3.97 -3.71 -21.68
CA HIS A 161 2.85 -3.68 -20.75
C HIS A 161 2.62 -5.01 -20.01
N GLY A 162 3.41 -6.06 -20.29
CA GLY A 162 3.29 -7.37 -19.66
C GLY A 162 2.02 -8.14 -20.05
N LEU A 163 1.39 -7.81 -21.18
CA LEU A 163 0.18 -8.49 -21.66
C LEU A 163 0.51 -9.80 -22.38
N THR A 164 1.73 -9.94 -22.92
CA THR A 164 2.29 -11.17 -23.48
C THR A 164 3.73 -11.38 -23.02
N GLU A 165 4.27 -12.58 -23.20
CA GLU A 165 5.69 -12.91 -22.96
C GLU A 165 6.62 -12.26 -24.00
#